data_1e3b1d47eca58a0d1cdce2af928130c9
#
_entry.id   1e3b1d47eca58a0d1cdce2af928130c9
#
_cell.length_a   1.000
_cell.length_b   1.000
_cell.length_c   1.000
_cell.angle_alpha   90.00
_cell.angle_beta   90.00
_cell.angle_gamma   90.00
#
_symmetry.space_group_name_H-M   'P 1'
#
loop_
_entity.id
_entity.type
_entity.pdbx_description
1 polymer ?
#
loop_
_entity_poly.entity_id
_entity_poly.type
_entity_poly.pdbx_seq_one_letter_code
_entity_poly.pdbx_strand_id
1 'polypeptide(L)'
;GYTPGAAVQQAQAYLNQVQANRPGAYRSQWDGELTELYNNIRNRKKFSYDLGTDPVYQQYREQYQRQGRLAMQDTMGQAAALTGGYGSTYGEQVGQQAYNAYLQNLNDIVPDLYNAAYNRYQQEGQDLYNQYGLLSDRENQAYSRYRDAVQDYYSDLSDARNAYNNAYSNDYG
;
A
#
# COMPACT_ATOMS: atom_id res chain seq x y z
N GLY A 1 14.59 -28.55 62.50
CA GLY A 1 14.91 -27.83 61.28
C GLY A 1 14.02 -26.59 61.12
N TYR A 2 14.42 -25.64 60.33
CA TYR A 2 13.67 -24.44 60.04
C TYR A 2 12.37 -24.75 59.28
N THR A 3 11.24 -24.21 59.82
CA THR A 3 9.96 -24.30 59.13
C THR A 3 9.50 -22.86 58.84
N PRO A 4 9.28 -22.53 57.53
CA PRO A 4 8.89 -21.19 57.18
C PRO A 4 7.57 -20.77 57.80
N GLY A 5 7.52 -19.56 58.34
CA GLY A 5 6.30 -18.95 58.82
C GLY A 5 5.39 -18.48 57.71
N ALA A 6 4.19 -18.00 58.05
CA ALA A 6 3.19 -17.58 57.09
C ALA A 6 3.68 -16.45 56.20
N ALA A 7 4.42 -15.47 56.74
CA ALA A 7 4.95 -14.35 55.94
C ALA A 7 5.96 -14.80 54.89
N VAL A 8 6.83 -15.74 55.23
CA VAL A 8 7.80 -16.31 54.29
C VAL A 8 7.08 -17.11 53.18
N GLN A 9 6.08 -17.91 53.58
CA GLN A 9 5.30 -18.69 52.62
C GLN A 9 4.54 -17.79 51.64
N GLN A 10 3.95 -16.70 52.08
CA GLN A 10 3.26 -15.71 51.24
C GLN A 10 4.23 -15.02 50.29
N ALA A 11 5.39 -14.60 50.80
CA ALA A 11 6.41 -13.95 49.99
C ALA A 11 6.98 -14.90 48.92
N GLN A 12 7.15 -16.16 49.28
CA GLN A 12 7.61 -17.20 48.32
C GLN A 12 6.55 -17.45 47.24
N ALA A 13 5.29 -17.53 47.63
CA ALA A 13 4.20 -17.70 46.69
C ALA A 13 4.10 -16.52 45.72
N TYR A 14 4.23 -15.29 46.20
CA TYR A 14 4.25 -14.09 45.35
C TYR A 14 5.45 -14.08 44.40
N LEU A 15 6.65 -14.41 44.92
CA LEU A 15 7.84 -14.50 44.07
C LEU A 15 7.66 -15.53 42.96
N ASN A 16 7.11 -16.72 43.29
CA ASN A 16 6.83 -17.75 42.28
C ASN A 16 5.84 -17.27 41.25
N GLN A 17 4.81 -16.52 41.64
CA GLN A 17 3.83 -15.95 40.73
C GLN A 17 4.47 -14.94 39.79
N VAL A 18 5.31 -14.04 40.29
CA VAL A 18 6.02 -13.07 39.46
C VAL A 18 6.92 -13.78 38.45
N GLN A 19 7.68 -14.78 38.89
CA GLN A 19 8.56 -15.56 38.02
C GLN A 19 7.79 -16.31 36.94
N ALA A 20 6.59 -16.80 37.22
CA ALA A 20 5.72 -17.48 36.29
C ALA A 20 5.22 -16.56 35.17
N ASN A 21 5.16 -15.25 35.43
CA ASN A 21 4.70 -14.24 34.48
C ASN A 21 5.84 -13.60 33.66
N ARG A 22 7.00 -14.22 33.64
CA ARG A 22 8.13 -13.73 32.85
C ARG A 22 7.75 -13.60 31.38
N PRO A 23 7.95 -12.41 30.77
CA PRO A 23 7.70 -12.24 29.36
C PRO A 23 8.59 -13.15 28.51
N GLY A 24 8.01 -13.73 27.47
CA GLY A 24 8.76 -14.49 26.47
C GLY A 24 9.57 -13.57 25.55
N ALA A 25 10.21 -14.16 24.55
CA ALA A 25 10.91 -13.40 23.54
C ALA A 25 9.93 -12.55 22.72
N TYR A 26 10.37 -11.36 22.30
CA TYR A 26 9.57 -10.51 21.43
C TYR A 26 9.32 -11.18 20.10
N ARG A 27 8.06 -11.13 19.65
CA ARG A 27 7.65 -11.57 18.32
C ARG A 27 6.85 -10.49 17.64
N SER A 28 7.31 -10.05 16.48
CA SER A 28 6.62 -9.06 15.69
C SER A 28 5.40 -9.69 15.00
N GLN A 29 4.24 -9.00 15.12
CA GLN A 29 3.03 -9.36 14.36
C GLN A 29 3.11 -8.91 12.91
N TRP A 30 3.96 -7.93 12.60
CA TRP A 30 3.99 -7.27 11.30
C TRP A 30 5.27 -7.52 10.51
N ASP A 31 6.17 -8.36 11.01
CA ASP A 31 7.45 -8.60 10.37
C ASP A 31 7.29 -9.12 8.94
N GLY A 32 6.38 -10.06 8.72
CA GLY A 32 6.09 -10.59 7.38
C GLY A 32 5.54 -9.53 6.43
N GLU A 33 4.57 -8.73 6.89
CA GLU A 33 3.99 -7.65 6.08
C GLU A 33 4.99 -6.54 5.79
N LEU A 34 5.81 -6.16 6.78
CA LEU A 34 6.88 -5.17 6.59
C LEU A 34 7.90 -5.64 5.56
N THR A 35 8.30 -6.90 5.61
CA THR A 35 9.22 -7.48 4.64
C THR A 35 8.62 -7.48 3.25
N GLU A 36 7.36 -7.85 3.12
CA GLU A 36 6.64 -7.85 1.84
C GLU A 36 6.52 -6.43 1.26
N LEU A 37 6.11 -5.46 2.08
CA LEU A 37 6.02 -4.06 1.66
C LEU A 37 7.39 -3.49 1.26
N TYR A 38 8.41 -3.79 2.03
CA TYR A 38 9.77 -3.37 1.70
C TYR A 38 10.21 -3.92 0.35
N ASN A 39 9.96 -5.20 0.10
CA ASN A 39 10.30 -5.82 -1.17
C ASN A 39 9.49 -5.24 -2.33
N ASN A 40 8.21 -4.94 -2.12
CA ASN A 40 7.37 -4.30 -3.13
C ASN A 40 7.86 -2.90 -3.47
N ILE A 41 8.30 -2.13 -2.48
CA ILE A 41 8.89 -0.81 -2.68
C ILE A 41 10.23 -0.93 -3.43
N ARG A 42 11.11 -1.80 -2.95
CA ARG A 42 12.45 -1.98 -3.50
C ARG A 42 12.43 -2.47 -4.94
N ASN A 43 11.53 -3.40 -5.24
CA ASN A 43 11.45 -4.08 -6.54
C ASN A 43 10.40 -3.45 -7.45
N ARG A 44 9.86 -2.29 -7.08
CA ARG A 44 8.86 -1.62 -7.87
C ARG A 44 9.40 -1.32 -9.25
N LYS A 45 8.62 -1.69 -10.29
CA LYS A 45 8.99 -1.42 -11.68
C LYS A 45 9.08 0.08 -11.92
N LYS A 46 10.03 0.48 -12.75
CA LYS A 46 10.11 1.87 -13.21
C LYS A 46 8.88 2.21 -14.01
N PHE A 47 8.47 3.48 -13.96
CA PHE A 47 7.34 3.95 -14.73
C PHE A 47 7.60 3.74 -16.23
N SER A 48 6.62 3.18 -16.91
CA SER A 48 6.54 3.11 -18.36
C SER A 48 5.09 3.26 -18.78
N TYR A 49 4.85 3.89 -19.91
CA TYR A 49 3.51 4.06 -20.45
C TYR A 49 3.43 3.41 -21.82
N ASP A 50 2.48 2.51 -21.99
CA ASP A 50 2.19 1.83 -23.24
C ASP A 50 0.74 2.08 -23.62
N LEU A 51 0.53 2.82 -24.71
CA LEU A 51 -0.79 3.09 -25.27
C LEU A 51 -1.55 1.81 -25.57
N GLY A 52 -0.85 0.78 -26.05
CA GLY A 52 -1.46 -0.48 -26.45
C GLY A 52 -2.12 -1.23 -25.30
N THR A 53 -1.69 -0.99 -24.08
CA THR A 53 -2.23 -1.65 -22.88
C THR A 53 -3.11 -0.75 -22.02
N ASP A 54 -3.26 0.53 -22.38
CA ASP A 54 -4.11 1.46 -21.65
C ASP A 54 -5.58 1.31 -22.07
N PRO A 55 -6.47 0.81 -21.18
CA PRO A 55 -7.88 0.65 -21.51
C PRO A 55 -8.57 1.97 -21.85
N VAL A 56 -8.15 3.07 -21.22
CA VAL A 56 -8.73 4.41 -21.49
C VAL A 56 -8.38 4.86 -22.90
N TYR A 57 -7.13 4.67 -23.32
CA TYR A 57 -6.73 4.96 -24.69
C TYR A 57 -7.54 4.12 -25.70
N GLN A 58 -7.74 2.83 -25.42
CA GLN A 58 -8.51 1.96 -26.30
C GLN A 58 -9.96 2.43 -26.47
N GLN A 59 -10.60 2.90 -25.37
CA GLN A 59 -11.95 3.47 -25.43
C GLN A 59 -12.01 4.71 -26.29
N TYR A 60 -11.07 5.64 -26.12
CA TYR A 60 -11.00 6.85 -26.94
C TYR A 60 -10.70 6.51 -28.40
N ARG A 61 -9.81 5.57 -28.63
CA ARG A 61 -9.49 5.10 -29.99
C ARG A 61 -10.73 4.58 -30.72
N GLU A 62 -11.51 3.72 -30.08
CA GLU A 62 -12.74 3.19 -30.66
C GLU A 62 -13.74 4.29 -30.94
N GLN A 63 -13.93 5.20 -29.97
CA GLN A 63 -14.85 6.32 -30.10
C GLN A 63 -14.47 7.25 -31.25
N TYR A 64 -13.23 7.70 -31.31
CA TYR A 64 -12.77 8.61 -32.35
C TYR A 64 -12.71 7.97 -33.72
N GLN A 65 -12.34 6.70 -33.82
CA GLN A 65 -12.39 5.99 -35.08
C GLN A 65 -13.81 5.84 -35.59
N ARG A 66 -14.78 5.58 -34.73
CA ARG A 66 -16.20 5.49 -35.10
C ARG A 66 -16.73 6.84 -35.55
N GLN A 67 -16.47 7.88 -34.79
CA GLN A 67 -16.87 9.25 -35.14
C GLN A 67 -16.20 9.73 -36.43
N GLY A 68 -14.92 9.41 -36.60
CA GLY A 68 -14.17 9.74 -37.80
C GLY A 68 -14.74 9.06 -39.04
N ARG A 69 -15.13 7.79 -38.94
CA ARG A 69 -15.77 7.06 -40.04
C ARG A 69 -17.13 7.66 -40.38
N LEU A 70 -17.94 8.02 -39.37
CA LEU A 70 -19.22 8.69 -39.62
C LEU A 70 -19.02 10.04 -40.31
N ALA A 71 -18.08 10.85 -39.79
CA ALA A 71 -17.75 12.13 -40.40
C ALA A 71 -17.25 11.99 -41.83
N MET A 72 -16.44 10.96 -42.11
CA MET A 72 -15.98 10.65 -43.47
C MET A 72 -17.15 10.33 -44.40
N GLN A 73 -18.07 9.47 -43.96
CA GLN A 73 -19.23 9.08 -44.73
C GLN A 73 -20.15 10.27 -45.00
N ASP A 74 -20.44 11.10 -44.01
CA ASP A 74 -21.26 12.31 -44.16
C ASP A 74 -20.63 13.31 -45.12
N THR A 75 -19.33 13.53 -44.99
CA THR A 75 -18.57 14.43 -45.89
C THR A 75 -18.55 13.93 -47.31
N MET A 76 -18.34 12.65 -47.51
CA MET A 76 -18.39 12.04 -48.84
C MET A 76 -19.78 12.10 -49.44
N GLY A 77 -20.82 11.89 -48.62
CA GLY A 77 -22.22 12.03 -49.04
C GLY A 77 -22.56 13.45 -49.49
N GLN A 78 -22.12 14.44 -48.74
CA GLN A 78 -22.30 15.85 -49.11
C GLN A 78 -21.56 16.20 -50.39
N ALA A 79 -20.32 15.74 -50.54
CA ALA A 79 -19.54 15.95 -51.76
C ALA A 79 -20.18 15.27 -52.97
N ALA A 80 -20.71 14.06 -52.78
CA ALA A 80 -21.44 13.37 -53.87
C ALA A 80 -22.71 14.17 -54.29
N ALA A 81 -23.44 14.72 -53.33
CA ALA A 81 -24.60 15.52 -53.64
C ALA A 81 -24.25 16.80 -54.41
N LEU A 82 -23.13 17.44 -54.08
CA LEU A 82 -22.65 18.62 -54.82
C LEU A 82 -22.18 18.31 -56.24
N THR A 83 -21.71 17.10 -56.50
CA THR A 83 -21.19 16.66 -57.77
C THR A 83 -22.22 15.88 -58.61
N GLY A 84 -23.48 15.84 -58.23
CA GLY A 84 -24.53 15.14 -58.92
C GLY A 84 -24.50 13.62 -58.80
N GLY A 85 -23.91 13.12 -57.70
CA GLY A 85 -23.85 11.69 -57.43
C GLY A 85 -22.67 10.95 -58.06
N TYR A 86 -21.80 11.64 -58.76
CA TYR A 86 -20.57 11.03 -59.28
C TYR A 86 -19.54 10.92 -58.15
N GLY A 87 -19.16 9.68 -57.82
CA GLY A 87 -18.07 9.42 -56.89
C GLY A 87 -16.81 10.11 -57.42
N SER A 88 -16.33 11.11 -56.72
CA SER A 88 -15.20 11.89 -57.17
C SER A 88 -14.02 11.71 -56.25
N THR A 89 -12.83 11.86 -56.78
CA THR A 89 -11.58 11.95 -56.05
C THR A 89 -11.67 13.05 -54.97
N TYR A 90 -12.41 14.13 -55.25
CA TYR A 90 -12.66 15.21 -54.30
C TYR A 90 -13.44 14.72 -53.08
N GLY A 91 -14.51 13.93 -53.26
CA GLY A 91 -15.29 13.36 -52.19
C GLY A 91 -14.45 12.45 -51.29
N GLU A 92 -13.61 11.62 -51.87
CA GLU A 92 -12.68 10.76 -51.12
C GLU A 92 -11.66 11.57 -50.31
N GLN A 93 -11.09 12.63 -50.92
CA GLN A 93 -10.11 13.47 -50.25
C GLN A 93 -10.71 14.22 -49.03
N VAL A 94 -11.87 14.83 -49.15
CA VAL A 94 -12.52 15.55 -48.03
C VAL A 94 -13.01 14.59 -46.96
N GLY A 95 -13.46 13.39 -47.35
CA GLY A 95 -13.80 12.33 -46.42
C GLY A 95 -12.58 11.86 -45.62
N GLN A 96 -11.46 11.68 -46.28
CA GLN A 96 -10.21 11.28 -45.62
C GLN A 96 -9.71 12.39 -44.69
N GLN A 97 -9.83 13.65 -45.08
CA GLN A 97 -9.48 14.78 -44.22
C GLN A 97 -10.35 14.82 -42.93
N ALA A 98 -11.67 14.58 -43.09
CA ALA A 98 -12.59 14.53 -41.96
C ALA A 98 -12.20 13.37 -40.99
N TYR A 99 -11.88 12.20 -41.52
CA TYR A 99 -11.42 11.06 -40.74
C TYR A 99 -10.12 11.39 -40.00
N ASN A 100 -9.14 11.95 -40.70
CA ASN A 100 -7.84 12.33 -40.15
C ASN A 100 -7.96 13.37 -39.04
N ALA A 101 -8.93 14.28 -39.10
CA ALA A 101 -9.19 15.27 -38.06
C ALA A 101 -9.56 14.58 -36.72
N TYR A 102 -10.36 13.52 -36.76
CA TYR A 102 -10.69 12.76 -35.57
C TYR A 102 -9.50 11.95 -35.03
N LEU A 103 -8.66 11.41 -35.93
CA LEU A 103 -7.41 10.74 -35.53
C LEU A 103 -6.44 11.72 -34.89
N GLN A 104 -6.41 12.97 -35.37
CA GLN A 104 -5.62 14.03 -34.76
C GLN A 104 -6.08 14.29 -33.30
N ASN A 105 -7.38 14.36 -33.09
CA ASN A 105 -7.95 14.51 -31.74
C ASN A 105 -7.53 13.35 -30.81
N LEU A 106 -7.48 12.14 -31.34
CA LEU A 106 -6.98 10.98 -30.57
C LEU A 106 -5.52 11.15 -30.15
N ASN A 107 -4.68 11.64 -31.06
CA ASN A 107 -3.27 11.92 -30.73
C ASN A 107 -3.13 13.03 -29.68
N ASP A 108 -4.01 14.02 -29.72
CA ASP A 108 -3.96 15.17 -28.82
C ASP A 108 -4.26 14.80 -27.36
N ILE A 109 -4.98 13.71 -27.09
CA ILE A 109 -5.25 13.25 -25.73
C ILE A 109 -4.12 12.43 -25.11
N VAL A 110 -3.15 11.96 -25.90
CA VAL A 110 -2.08 11.07 -25.42
C VAL A 110 -1.27 11.69 -24.28
N PRO A 111 -0.86 12.97 -24.33
CA PRO A 111 -0.15 13.59 -23.21
C PRO A 111 -0.94 13.57 -21.91
N ASP A 112 -2.25 13.78 -21.97
CA ASP A 112 -3.12 13.76 -20.80
C ASP A 112 -3.20 12.35 -20.21
N LEU A 113 -3.29 11.31 -21.06
CA LEU A 113 -3.30 9.92 -20.62
C LEU A 113 -1.96 9.52 -20.00
N TYR A 114 -0.86 9.96 -20.60
CA TYR A 114 0.47 9.75 -20.04
C TYR A 114 0.59 10.37 -18.65
N ASN A 115 0.18 11.64 -18.51
CA ASN A 115 0.25 12.36 -17.23
C ASN A 115 -0.63 11.70 -16.18
N ALA A 116 -1.83 11.26 -16.54
CA ALA A 116 -2.72 10.54 -15.63
C ALA A 116 -2.10 9.24 -15.15
N ALA A 117 -1.47 8.47 -16.06
CA ALA A 117 -0.77 7.23 -15.70
C ALA A 117 0.42 7.49 -14.78
N TYR A 118 1.19 8.53 -15.07
CA TYR A 118 2.34 8.93 -14.26
C TYR A 118 1.92 9.35 -12.85
N ASN A 119 0.86 10.15 -12.74
CA ASN A 119 0.32 10.57 -11.45
C ASN A 119 -0.18 9.38 -10.62
N ARG A 120 -0.86 8.43 -11.26
CA ARG A 120 -1.27 7.17 -10.57
C ARG A 120 -0.07 6.39 -10.08
N TYR A 121 0.96 6.29 -10.91
CA TYR A 121 2.19 5.59 -10.52
C TYR A 121 2.85 6.24 -9.31
N GLN A 122 2.94 7.56 -9.29
CA GLN A 122 3.48 8.29 -8.14
C GLN A 122 2.64 8.11 -6.89
N GLN A 123 1.32 8.18 -7.03
CA GLN A 123 0.40 8.01 -5.91
C GLN A 123 0.46 6.59 -5.33
N GLU A 124 0.53 5.58 -6.17
CA GLU A 124 0.69 4.19 -5.73
C GLU A 124 2.00 4.00 -4.96
N GLY A 125 3.08 4.64 -5.42
CA GLY A 125 4.36 4.64 -4.70
C GLY A 125 4.26 5.32 -3.35
N GLN A 126 3.61 6.47 -3.29
CA GLN A 126 3.38 7.19 -2.04
C GLN A 126 2.55 6.35 -1.06
N ASP A 127 1.52 5.67 -1.56
CA ASP A 127 0.68 4.79 -0.74
C ASP A 127 1.48 3.63 -0.15
N LEU A 128 2.39 3.03 -0.92
CA LEU A 128 3.26 1.97 -0.42
C LEU A 128 4.18 2.47 0.70
N TYR A 129 4.77 3.64 0.54
CA TYR A 129 5.60 4.26 1.58
C TYR A 129 4.78 4.58 2.83
N ASN A 130 3.57 5.10 2.66
CA ASN A 130 2.68 5.41 3.76
C ASN A 130 2.28 4.15 4.54
N GLN A 131 1.94 3.06 3.84
CA GLN A 131 1.62 1.78 4.46
C GLN A 131 2.81 1.22 5.24
N TYR A 132 4.01 1.29 4.66
CA TYR A 132 5.22 0.87 5.36
C TYR A 132 5.46 1.69 6.61
N GLY A 133 5.31 3.01 6.53
CA GLY A 133 5.45 3.92 7.67
C GLY A 133 4.46 3.61 8.80
N LEU A 134 3.20 3.37 8.46
CA LEU A 134 2.17 3.02 9.44
C LEU A 134 2.48 1.71 10.16
N LEU A 135 2.89 0.69 9.42
CA LEU A 135 3.26 -0.60 10.02
C LEU A 135 4.54 -0.51 10.85
N SER A 136 5.53 0.27 10.39
CA SER A 136 6.75 0.53 11.15
C SER A 136 6.45 1.21 12.48
N ASP A 137 5.53 2.17 12.49
CA ASP A 137 5.12 2.85 13.71
C ASP A 137 4.44 1.89 14.68
N ARG A 138 3.57 1.02 14.18
CA ARG A 138 2.93 -0.01 14.99
C ARG A 138 3.93 -1.01 15.55
N GLU A 139 4.88 -1.41 14.75
CA GLU A 139 5.98 -2.29 15.18
C GLU A 139 6.78 -1.64 16.31
N ASN A 140 7.15 -0.39 16.14
CA ASN A 140 7.91 0.36 17.14
C ASN A 140 7.12 0.53 18.45
N GLN A 141 5.82 0.79 18.36
CA GLN A 141 4.94 0.87 19.52
C GLN A 141 4.84 -0.47 20.25
N ALA A 142 4.67 -1.56 19.52
CA ALA A 142 4.59 -2.89 20.08
C ALA A 142 5.89 -3.30 20.76
N TYR A 143 7.03 -3.00 20.14
CA TYR A 143 8.34 -3.25 20.73
C TYR A 143 8.55 -2.43 22.01
N SER A 144 8.13 -1.17 22.01
CA SER A 144 8.22 -0.31 23.20
C SER A 144 7.38 -0.86 24.35
N ARG A 145 6.17 -1.32 24.08
CA ARG A 145 5.30 -1.97 25.09
C ARG A 145 5.93 -3.25 25.63
N TYR A 146 6.52 -4.04 24.75
CA TYR A 146 7.21 -5.26 25.17
C TYR A 146 8.39 -4.92 26.08
N ARG A 147 9.20 -3.94 25.70
CA ARG A 147 10.34 -3.50 26.50
C ARG A 147 9.90 -2.98 27.86
N ASP A 148 8.82 -2.21 27.92
CA ASP A 148 8.27 -1.71 29.17
C ASP A 148 7.76 -2.85 30.05
N ALA A 149 7.10 -3.85 29.46
CA ALA A 149 6.66 -5.04 30.20
C ALA A 149 7.84 -5.84 30.75
N VAL A 150 8.95 -5.94 30.03
CA VAL A 150 10.18 -6.57 30.51
C VAL A 150 10.77 -5.80 31.68
N GLN A 151 10.83 -4.47 31.60
CA GLN A 151 11.30 -3.61 32.69
C GLN A 151 10.43 -3.75 33.93
N ASP A 152 9.10 -3.74 33.76
CA ASP A 152 8.15 -3.94 34.84
C ASP A 152 8.32 -5.30 35.49
N TYR A 153 8.53 -6.34 34.70
CA TYR A 153 8.81 -7.67 35.22
C TYR A 153 10.05 -7.70 36.11
N TYR A 154 11.15 -7.11 35.69
CA TYR A 154 12.38 -7.11 36.50
C TYR A 154 12.25 -6.23 37.75
N SER A 155 11.49 -5.15 37.68
CA SER A 155 11.16 -4.34 38.83
C SER A 155 10.34 -5.14 39.87
N ASP A 156 9.28 -5.80 39.40
CA ASP A 156 8.43 -6.64 40.24
C ASP A 156 9.22 -7.82 40.81
N LEU A 157 10.10 -8.42 40.03
CA LEU A 157 10.95 -9.52 40.48
C LEU A 157 11.90 -9.05 41.59
N SER A 158 12.51 -7.89 41.43
CA SER A 158 13.38 -7.29 42.47
C SER A 158 12.61 -7.05 43.74
N ASP A 159 11.43 -6.45 43.67
CA ASP A 159 10.58 -6.20 44.80
C ASP A 159 10.14 -7.49 45.51
N ALA A 160 9.77 -8.49 44.74
CA ALA A 160 9.36 -9.80 45.27
C ALA A 160 10.52 -10.53 45.96
N ARG A 161 11.71 -10.45 45.41
CA ARG A 161 12.93 -11.02 46.02
C ARG A 161 13.29 -10.30 47.32
N ASN A 162 13.21 -8.98 47.35
CA ASN A 162 13.46 -8.18 48.51
C ASN A 162 12.45 -8.48 49.63
N ALA A 163 11.17 -8.60 49.27
CA ALA A 163 10.12 -8.97 50.22
C ALA A 163 10.35 -10.37 50.82
N TYR A 164 10.75 -11.32 49.99
CA TYR A 164 11.09 -12.67 50.43
C TYR A 164 12.29 -12.64 51.40
N ASN A 165 13.37 -11.95 51.02
CA ASN A 165 14.57 -11.87 51.85
C ASN A 165 14.29 -11.19 53.18
N ASN A 166 13.48 -10.14 53.17
CA ASN A 166 13.09 -9.42 54.43
C ASN A 166 12.23 -10.32 55.31
N ALA A 167 11.25 -11.02 54.75
CA ALA A 167 10.41 -11.95 55.48
C ALA A 167 11.22 -13.10 56.09
N TYR A 168 12.15 -13.65 55.30
CA TYR A 168 13.04 -14.71 55.75
C TYR A 168 13.95 -14.25 56.92
N SER A 169 14.57 -13.07 56.75
CA SER A 169 15.44 -12.51 57.80
C SER A 169 14.69 -12.27 59.11
N ASN A 170 13.47 -11.72 59.03
CA ASN A 170 12.65 -11.45 60.21
C ASN A 170 12.14 -12.73 60.87
N ASP A 171 11.85 -13.76 60.10
CA ASP A 171 11.32 -15.01 60.61
C ASP A 171 12.43 -15.88 61.20
N TYR A 172 13.60 -15.91 60.56
CA TYR A 172 14.72 -16.76 60.94
C TYR A 172 15.57 -16.12 62.07
N GLY A 173 15.83 -14.84 61.90
CA GLY A 173 16.65 -14.11 62.85
C GLY A 173 15.80 -13.51 63.96
#